data_fe778f4735d80bb2456e6d4460b2edbf
#
_entry.id   fe778f4735d80bb2456e6d4460b2edbf
#
_cell.length_a   1.000
_cell.length_b   1.000
_cell.length_c   1.000
_cell.angle_alpha   90.00
_cell.angle_beta   90.00
_cell.angle_gamma   90.00
#
_symmetry.space_group_name_H-M   'P 1'
#
loop_
_entity.id
_entity.type
_entity.pdbx_description
1 polymer ?
#
loop_
_entity_poly.entity_id
_entity_poly.type
_entity_poly.pdbx_seq_one_letter_code
_entity_poly.pdbx_strand_id
1 'polypeptide(L)'
;MSKAMGFRELGGPEVLRLEEVPEPWPGPGEVRIRMKAAGLQAFDVAVLAGLIPVPEPGAFTVPGNEFAGVIDEIGEGVEGLSAGDEVLGYGRLGAYQELVVAGQDQVVPKPPEMPWEVAGAFTAAAQTADIAVEVIDVGRGDTVLVHGAVGSVGAMAVQLSQLRGAKVLGVARPAWHEQVRALGAIPLAYSEDFVERVAPHGVTAAIDGVGGAALEYTLELVKDRSRILTLVEHDRADELGIRLTASDRSAARLARLAGLYAKGELTHRIMATFPFTEAAEAMRTYQAGNIHGKIALTMD
;
A
#
# COMPACT_ATOMS: atom_id res chain seq x y z
N MET A 1 9.99 8.30 -27.24
CA MET A 1 8.89 8.90 -26.47
C MET A 1 8.07 7.77 -25.86
N SER A 2 7.65 7.91 -24.62
CA SER A 2 6.76 6.97 -23.93
C SER A 2 5.57 7.74 -23.37
N LYS A 3 4.50 7.03 -23.02
CA LYS A 3 3.28 7.66 -22.47
C LYS A 3 3.33 7.69 -20.95
N ALA A 4 2.86 8.79 -20.40
CA ALA A 4 2.69 8.98 -18.95
C ALA A 4 1.36 9.64 -18.63
N MET A 5 0.72 9.20 -17.56
CA MET A 5 -0.48 9.81 -16.99
C MET A 5 -0.04 10.71 -15.83
N GLY A 6 -0.25 12.01 -15.95
CA GLY A 6 0.22 12.97 -14.96
C GLY A 6 -0.63 14.23 -14.92
N PHE A 7 -0.18 15.22 -14.17
CA PHE A 7 -0.87 16.49 -13.98
C PHE A 7 0.12 17.67 -13.89
N ARG A 8 -0.36 18.89 -14.10
CA ARG A 8 0.42 20.15 -13.96
C ARG A 8 -0.18 21.09 -12.91
N GLU A 9 -1.43 20.89 -12.57
CA GLU A 9 -2.17 21.66 -11.57
C GLU A 9 -2.79 20.72 -10.54
N LEU A 10 -2.89 21.19 -9.30
CA LEU A 10 -3.51 20.43 -8.23
C LEU A 10 -5.03 20.36 -8.43
N GLY A 11 -5.64 19.27 -8.02
CA GLY A 11 -7.08 19.08 -8.13
C GLY A 11 -7.52 17.67 -7.83
N GLY A 12 -8.68 17.28 -8.36
CA GLY A 12 -9.19 15.92 -8.32
C GLY A 12 -8.68 15.08 -9.51
N PRO A 13 -9.28 13.89 -9.72
CA PRO A 13 -8.92 13.01 -10.83
C PRO A 13 -9.04 13.65 -12.23
N GLU A 14 -9.82 14.70 -12.35
CA GLU A 14 -10.05 15.44 -13.62
C GLU A 14 -8.82 16.20 -14.12
N VAL A 15 -7.82 16.43 -13.28
CA VAL A 15 -6.57 17.11 -13.70
C VAL A 15 -5.59 16.18 -14.39
N LEU A 16 -5.79 14.86 -14.30
CA LEU A 16 -4.94 13.88 -14.95
C LEU A 16 -5.03 13.96 -16.47
N ARG A 17 -3.87 13.95 -17.13
CA ARG A 17 -3.72 13.98 -18.60
C ARG A 17 -2.72 12.93 -19.03
N LEU A 18 -2.99 12.30 -20.15
CA LEU A 18 -2.03 11.45 -20.84
C LEU A 18 -1.14 12.32 -21.73
N GLU A 19 0.16 12.29 -21.48
CA GLU A 19 1.16 13.02 -22.30
C GLU A 19 2.24 12.06 -22.81
N GLU A 20 2.86 12.42 -23.91
CA GLU A 20 4.12 11.82 -24.36
C GLU A 20 5.28 12.51 -23.67
N VAL A 21 6.13 11.72 -23.01
CA VAL A 21 7.32 12.19 -22.29
C VAL A 21 8.59 11.59 -22.91
N PRO A 22 9.75 12.26 -22.75
CA PRO A 22 11.02 11.65 -23.12
C PRO A 22 11.21 10.32 -22.38
N GLU A 23 11.73 9.31 -23.10
CA GLU A 23 12.10 8.05 -22.45
C GLU A 23 13.23 8.29 -21.44
N PRO A 24 13.08 7.87 -20.18
CA PRO A 24 14.13 8.02 -19.20
C PRO A 24 15.27 7.01 -19.49
N TRP A 25 16.50 7.40 -19.14
CA TRP A 25 17.66 6.52 -19.19
C TRP A 25 18.17 6.26 -17.77
N PRO A 26 18.53 5.00 -17.43
CA PRO A 26 19.05 4.68 -16.13
C PRO A 26 20.45 5.26 -15.93
N GLY A 27 20.69 5.92 -14.80
CA GLY A 27 22.00 6.34 -14.33
C GLY A 27 22.77 5.18 -13.66
N PRO A 28 23.97 5.46 -13.11
CA PRO A 28 24.71 4.46 -12.35
C PRO A 28 23.92 3.91 -11.16
N GLY A 29 23.88 2.59 -11.02
CA GLY A 29 23.11 1.91 -9.97
C GLY A 29 21.59 1.86 -10.18
N GLU A 30 21.08 2.30 -11.34
CA GLU A 30 19.67 2.32 -11.68
C GLU A 30 19.32 1.33 -12.79
N VAL A 31 18.08 0.92 -12.83
CA VAL A 31 17.48 0.09 -13.89
C VAL A 31 16.30 0.81 -14.50
N ARG A 32 16.09 0.64 -15.81
CA ARG A 32 14.85 1.05 -16.47
C ARG A 32 13.93 -0.15 -16.59
N ILE A 33 12.67 0.06 -16.25
CA ILE A 33 11.64 -0.96 -16.20
C ILE A 33 10.53 -0.60 -17.18
N ARG A 34 10.24 -1.51 -18.09
CA ARG A 34 9.03 -1.49 -18.91
C ARG A 34 7.89 -1.99 -18.07
N MET A 35 6.98 -1.07 -17.75
CA MET A 35 5.90 -1.29 -16.80
C MET A 35 4.88 -2.30 -17.30
N LYS A 36 4.37 -3.11 -16.39
CA LYS A 36 3.23 -4.02 -16.57
C LYS A 36 2.06 -3.66 -15.69
N ALA A 37 2.32 -3.21 -14.47
CA ALA A 37 1.27 -2.74 -13.57
C ALA A 37 1.80 -1.76 -12.53
N ALA A 38 0.91 -0.91 -12.03
CA ALA A 38 1.11 -0.01 -10.89
C ALA A 38 -0.08 -0.09 -9.94
N GLY A 39 0.13 0.19 -8.65
CA GLY A 39 -0.94 0.25 -7.66
C GLY A 39 -1.46 1.66 -7.46
N LEU A 40 -2.78 1.79 -7.21
CA LEU A 40 -3.41 3.04 -6.82
C LEU A 40 -3.78 3.03 -5.34
N GLN A 41 -3.57 4.15 -4.65
CA GLN A 41 -3.80 4.26 -3.22
C GLN A 41 -4.07 5.71 -2.76
N ALA A 42 -4.34 5.87 -1.45
CA ALA A 42 -4.59 7.17 -0.83
C ALA A 42 -3.47 8.20 -1.08
N PHE A 43 -2.21 7.74 -1.12
CA PHE A 43 -1.05 8.58 -1.40
C PHE A 43 -1.20 9.33 -2.73
N ASP A 44 -1.62 8.65 -3.79
CA ASP A 44 -1.75 9.22 -5.13
C ASP A 44 -2.84 10.29 -5.17
N VAL A 45 -3.96 10.05 -4.48
CA VAL A 45 -5.04 11.03 -4.32
C VAL A 45 -4.55 12.25 -3.53
N ALA A 46 -3.78 12.04 -2.45
CA ALA A 46 -3.23 13.11 -1.63
C ALA A 46 -2.20 13.95 -2.39
N VAL A 47 -1.42 13.35 -3.27
CA VAL A 47 -0.49 14.06 -4.18
C VAL A 47 -1.26 14.99 -5.12
N LEU A 48 -2.31 14.51 -5.79
CA LEU A 48 -3.13 15.33 -6.67
C LEU A 48 -3.81 16.48 -5.91
N ALA A 49 -4.29 16.22 -4.71
CA ALA A 49 -4.94 17.22 -3.87
C ALA A 49 -3.96 18.25 -3.24
N GLY A 50 -2.64 18.10 -3.45
CA GLY A 50 -1.62 18.98 -2.89
C GLY A 50 -1.34 18.80 -1.39
N LEU A 51 -1.87 17.72 -0.79
CA LEU A 51 -1.60 17.37 0.61
C LEU A 51 -0.19 16.80 0.79
N ILE A 52 0.38 16.27 -0.29
CA ILE A 52 1.76 15.78 -0.34
C ILE A 52 2.52 16.62 -1.36
N PRO A 53 3.63 17.29 -0.97
CA PRO A 53 4.39 18.13 -1.86
C PRO A 53 5.00 17.37 -3.03
N VAL A 54 4.93 17.95 -4.23
CA VAL A 54 5.65 17.50 -5.42
C VAL A 54 6.98 18.24 -5.57
N PRO A 55 8.01 17.64 -6.21
CA PRO A 55 9.34 18.26 -6.33
C PRO A 55 9.32 19.60 -7.04
N GLU A 56 8.56 19.73 -8.12
CA GLU A 56 8.51 20.92 -8.98
C GLU A 56 7.05 21.32 -9.25
N PRO A 57 6.47 22.21 -8.43
CA PRO A 57 5.11 22.70 -8.66
C PRO A 57 4.92 23.31 -10.05
N GLY A 58 3.89 22.87 -10.79
CA GLY A 58 3.61 23.31 -12.16
C GLY A 58 4.32 22.54 -13.27
N ALA A 59 5.34 21.72 -12.94
CA ALA A 59 5.88 20.75 -13.89
C ALA A 59 4.93 19.57 -14.08
N PHE A 60 5.07 18.83 -15.19
CA PHE A 60 4.30 17.62 -15.40
C PHE A 60 4.73 16.56 -14.39
N THR A 61 3.84 16.25 -13.47
CA THR A 61 4.07 15.30 -12.37
C THR A 61 3.30 14.01 -12.62
N VAL A 62 4.02 12.89 -12.64
CA VAL A 62 3.45 11.54 -12.78
C VAL A 62 3.27 10.93 -11.39
N PRO A 63 2.05 10.60 -10.96
CA PRO A 63 1.81 9.94 -9.67
C PRO A 63 2.19 8.45 -9.69
N GLY A 64 1.94 7.76 -8.59
CA GLY A 64 2.22 6.34 -8.41
C GLY A 64 3.56 6.08 -7.73
N ASN A 65 3.56 5.24 -6.68
CA ASN A 65 4.74 4.97 -5.86
C ASN A 65 5.05 3.48 -5.69
N GLU A 66 4.40 2.63 -6.45
CA GLU A 66 4.66 1.19 -6.52
C GLU A 66 4.39 0.67 -7.93
N PHE A 67 5.13 -0.34 -8.32
CA PHE A 67 5.09 -0.84 -9.69
C PHE A 67 5.59 -2.28 -9.83
N ALA A 68 5.31 -2.89 -10.98
CA ALA A 68 5.95 -4.11 -11.47
C ALA A 68 6.12 -4.05 -12.99
N GLY A 69 7.16 -4.67 -13.49
CA GLY A 69 7.46 -4.72 -14.92
C GLY A 69 8.69 -5.54 -15.22
N VAL A 70 9.22 -5.36 -16.42
CA VAL A 70 10.39 -6.08 -16.93
C VAL A 70 11.53 -5.07 -17.12
N ILE A 71 12.70 -5.38 -16.59
CA ILE A 71 13.90 -4.56 -16.82
C ILE A 71 14.25 -4.60 -18.31
N ASP A 72 14.36 -3.45 -18.95
CA ASP A 72 14.76 -3.35 -20.35
C ASP A 72 16.13 -2.68 -20.55
N GLU A 73 16.60 -1.88 -19.60
CA GLU A 73 17.93 -1.25 -19.60
C GLU A 73 18.54 -1.24 -18.22
N ILE A 74 19.87 -1.35 -18.16
CA ILE A 74 20.63 -1.34 -16.90
C ILE A 74 21.70 -0.24 -16.93
N GLY A 75 21.80 0.55 -15.88
CA GLY A 75 22.85 1.53 -15.68
C GLY A 75 24.19 0.87 -15.24
N GLU A 76 25.25 1.67 -15.24
CA GLU A 76 26.57 1.24 -14.80
C GLU A 76 26.55 0.83 -13.32
N GLY A 77 27.26 -0.25 -12.96
CA GLY A 77 27.43 -0.69 -11.58
C GLY A 77 26.22 -1.41 -10.96
N VAL A 78 25.17 -1.73 -11.74
CA VAL A 78 24.08 -2.58 -11.29
C VAL A 78 24.55 -4.01 -11.13
N GLU A 79 24.28 -4.62 -9.98
CA GLU A 79 24.67 -5.99 -9.66
C GLU A 79 23.43 -6.87 -9.39
N GLY A 80 23.48 -8.13 -9.87
CA GLY A 80 22.45 -9.15 -9.57
C GLY A 80 21.12 -8.96 -10.31
N LEU A 81 20.99 -7.98 -11.20
CA LEU A 81 19.86 -7.75 -12.07
C LEU A 81 20.28 -7.74 -13.53
N SER A 82 19.40 -8.15 -14.42
CA SER A 82 19.64 -8.26 -15.86
C SER A 82 18.45 -7.75 -16.68
N ALA A 83 18.70 -7.31 -17.91
CA ALA A 83 17.63 -7.04 -18.84
C ALA A 83 16.84 -8.35 -19.11
N GLY A 84 15.51 -8.24 -19.07
CA GLY A 84 14.59 -9.37 -19.11
C GLY A 84 14.09 -9.86 -17.75
N ASP A 85 14.67 -9.42 -16.63
CA ASP A 85 14.21 -9.80 -15.31
C ASP A 85 12.84 -9.17 -15.00
N GLU A 86 11.93 -10.00 -14.51
CA GLU A 86 10.63 -9.57 -13.99
C GLU A 86 10.79 -9.08 -12.54
N VAL A 87 10.39 -7.84 -12.28
CA VAL A 87 10.58 -7.19 -10.98
C VAL A 87 9.32 -6.52 -10.47
N LEU A 88 9.25 -6.34 -9.14
CA LEU A 88 8.35 -5.41 -8.49
C LEU A 88 9.18 -4.45 -7.63
N GLY A 89 8.67 -3.24 -7.45
CA GLY A 89 9.44 -2.20 -6.78
C GLY A 89 8.60 -1.05 -6.26
N TYR A 90 9.31 -0.03 -5.78
CA TYR A 90 8.72 1.18 -5.24
C TYR A 90 9.56 2.40 -5.59
N GLY A 91 8.90 3.53 -5.67
CA GLY A 91 9.52 4.85 -5.76
C GLY A 91 8.74 5.84 -4.91
N ARG A 92 8.98 7.13 -5.11
CA ARG A 92 8.15 8.16 -4.50
C ARG A 92 7.01 8.58 -5.41
N LEU A 93 7.27 8.71 -6.72
CA LEU A 93 6.35 9.10 -7.78
C LEU A 93 6.79 8.40 -9.07
N GLY A 94 6.00 8.53 -10.14
CA GLY A 94 6.43 8.14 -11.47
C GLY A 94 5.95 6.77 -11.94
N ALA A 95 5.07 6.08 -11.20
CA ALA A 95 4.65 4.73 -11.61
C ALA A 95 3.54 4.71 -12.68
N TYR A 96 2.86 5.84 -12.98
CA TYR A 96 1.79 5.86 -13.98
C TYR A 96 2.30 6.21 -15.36
N GLN A 97 3.29 5.46 -15.84
CA GLN A 97 3.90 5.63 -17.18
C GLN A 97 4.44 4.30 -17.71
N GLU A 98 4.74 4.26 -19.01
CA GLU A 98 5.21 3.04 -19.67
C GLU A 98 6.64 2.62 -19.29
N LEU A 99 7.49 3.57 -18.94
CA LEU A 99 8.90 3.35 -18.57
C LEU A 99 9.22 4.07 -17.25
N VAL A 100 9.77 3.34 -16.29
CA VAL A 100 10.20 3.86 -14.99
C VAL A 100 11.68 3.59 -14.80
N VAL A 101 12.41 4.54 -14.21
CA VAL A 101 13.76 4.32 -13.69
C VAL A 101 13.70 4.22 -12.19
N ALA A 102 14.38 3.22 -11.62
CA ALA A 102 14.48 3.00 -10.19
C ALA A 102 15.89 2.53 -9.80
N GLY A 103 16.30 2.84 -8.58
CA GLY A 103 17.52 2.29 -8.00
C GLY A 103 17.44 0.76 -7.87
N GLN A 104 18.56 0.09 -8.06
CA GLN A 104 18.64 -1.37 -7.86
C GLN A 104 18.23 -1.81 -6.45
N ASP A 105 18.32 -0.93 -5.47
CA ASP A 105 17.91 -1.13 -4.08
C ASP A 105 16.40 -0.89 -3.83
N GLN A 106 15.66 -0.52 -4.87
CA GLN A 106 14.22 -0.28 -4.84
C GLN A 106 13.41 -1.38 -5.53
N VAL A 107 14.07 -2.35 -6.15
CA VAL A 107 13.43 -3.43 -6.90
C VAL A 107 13.85 -4.80 -6.38
N VAL A 108 12.98 -5.77 -6.54
CA VAL A 108 13.25 -7.18 -6.23
C VAL A 108 12.64 -8.08 -7.32
N PRO A 109 13.15 -9.30 -7.51
CA PRO A 109 12.55 -10.26 -8.42
C PRO A 109 11.06 -10.50 -8.09
N LYS A 110 10.21 -10.47 -9.10
CA LYS A 110 8.80 -10.84 -8.99
C LYS A 110 8.67 -12.36 -8.86
N PRO A 111 7.94 -12.89 -7.86
CA PRO A 111 7.61 -14.31 -7.84
C PRO A 111 6.94 -14.74 -9.15
N PRO A 112 7.35 -15.84 -9.78
CA PRO A 112 6.81 -16.28 -11.06
C PRO A 112 5.27 -16.44 -11.07
N GLU A 113 4.71 -16.92 -9.96
CA GLU A 113 3.26 -17.16 -9.80
C GLU A 113 2.47 -15.89 -9.48
N MET A 114 3.13 -14.76 -9.19
CA MET A 114 2.47 -13.51 -8.85
C MET A 114 1.97 -12.83 -10.14
N PRO A 115 0.64 -12.66 -10.32
CA PRO A 115 0.10 -11.92 -11.48
C PRO A 115 0.60 -10.47 -11.48
N TRP A 116 0.70 -9.85 -12.65
CA TRP A 116 1.24 -8.50 -12.80
C TRP A 116 0.45 -7.45 -12.01
N GLU A 117 -0.89 -7.53 -12.04
CA GLU A 117 -1.77 -6.63 -11.31
C GLU A 117 -1.58 -6.74 -9.79
N VAL A 118 -1.24 -7.93 -9.31
CA VAL A 118 -0.89 -8.14 -7.90
C VAL A 118 0.50 -7.56 -7.62
N ALA A 119 1.49 -7.87 -8.45
CA ALA A 119 2.87 -7.43 -8.26
C ALA A 119 3.00 -5.90 -8.26
N GLY A 120 2.34 -5.24 -9.23
CA GLY A 120 2.34 -3.78 -9.36
C GLY A 120 1.64 -3.05 -8.21
N ALA A 121 0.79 -3.75 -7.46
CA ALA A 121 -0.04 -3.18 -6.40
C ALA A 121 0.27 -3.73 -5.00
N PHE A 122 1.34 -4.54 -4.87
CA PHE A 122 1.70 -5.27 -3.66
C PHE A 122 2.55 -4.44 -2.67
N THR A 123 3.51 -3.72 -3.20
CA THR A 123 4.66 -3.17 -2.46
C THR A 123 4.24 -2.22 -1.35
N ALA A 124 3.39 -1.25 -1.65
CA ALA A 124 3.00 -0.23 -0.69
C ALA A 124 2.16 -0.83 0.45
N ALA A 125 1.20 -1.68 0.12
CA ALA A 125 0.35 -2.32 1.12
C ALA A 125 1.14 -3.24 2.04
N ALA A 126 1.97 -4.12 1.45
CA ALA A 126 2.72 -5.12 2.18
C ALA A 126 3.79 -4.49 3.10
N GLN A 127 4.61 -3.54 2.58
CA GLN A 127 5.63 -2.90 3.39
C GLN A 127 5.05 -1.98 4.47
N THR A 128 3.98 -1.21 4.16
CA THR A 128 3.33 -0.36 5.16
C THR A 128 2.75 -1.19 6.30
N ALA A 129 2.09 -2.30 6.00
CA ALA A 129 1.55 -3.20 7.02
C ALA A 129 2.64 -3.87 7.86
N ASP A 130 3.73 -4.30 7.23
CA ASP A 130 4.86 -4.92 7.94
C ASP A 130 5.54 -3.93 8.89
N ILE A 131 5.77 -2.70 8.43
CA ILE A 131 6.28 -1.60 9.27
C ILE A 131 5.32 -1.32 10.42
N ALA A 132 4.00 -1.28 10.16
CA ALA A 132 3.01 -1.01 11.19
C ALA A 132 3.04 -2.06 12.31
N VAL A 133 3.04 -3.35 11.96
CA VAL A 133 3.06 -4.43 12.97
C VAL A 133 4.40 -4.50 13.71
N GLU A 134 5.49 -4.08 13.07
CA GLU A 134 6.82 -3.98 13.70
C GLU A 134 6.89 -2.80 14.69
N VAL A 135 6.45 -1.61 14.28
CA VAL A 135 6.49 -0.37 15.09
C VAL A 135 5.72 -0.51 16.39
N ILE A 136 4.58 -1.22 16.39
CA ILE A 136 3.79 -1.50 17.58
C ILE A 136 4.11 -2.85 18.22
N ASP A 137 5.22 -3.49 17.81
CA ASP A 137 5.78 -4.71 18.39
C ASP A 137 4.75 -5.87 18.53
N VAL A 138 3.99 -6.12 17.47
CA VAL A 138 3.00 -7.23 17.47
C VAL A 138 3.70 -8.57 17.57
N GLY A 139 3.24 -9.41 18.51
CA GLY A 139 3.81 -10.73 18.74
C GLY A 139 2.83 -11.73 19.33
N ARG A 140 3.40 -12.88 19.76
CA ARG A 140 2.64 -13.96 20.38
C ARG A 140 1.98 -13.48 21.68
N GLY A 141 0.69 -13.77 21.81
CA GLY A 141 -0.12 -13.40 22.96
C GLY A 141 -0.87 -12.08 22.80
N ASP A 142 -0.59 -11.33 21.74
CA ASP A 142 -1.36 -10.13 21.44
C ASP A 142 -2.75 -10.44 20.89
N THR A 143 -3.67 -9.55 21.17
CA THR A 143 -4.94 -9.39 20.44
C THR A 143 -4.91 -8.05 19.72
N VAL A 144 -4.81 -8.09 18.40
CA VAL A 144 -4.67 -6.90 17.55
C VAL A 144 -6.01 -6.53 16.95
N LEU A 145 -6.43 -5.27 17.13
CA LEU A 145 -7.61 -4.71 16.47
C LEU A 145 -7.17 -3.99 15.19
N VAL A 146 -7.71 -4.40 14.04
CA VAL A 146 -7.41 -3.80 12.74
C VAL A 146 -8.66 -3.14 12.18
N HIS A 147 -8.67 -1.82 12.13
CA HIS A 147 -9.73 -1.04 11.46
C HIS A 147 -9.46 -0.97 9.96
N GLY A 148 -10.51 -1.20 9.15
CA GLY A 148 -10.35 -1.29 7.70
C GLY A 148 -9.70 -2.61 7.25
N ALA A 149 -10.01 -3.72 7.93
CA ALA A 149 -9.38 -5.03 7.77
C ALA A 149 -9.44 -5.64 6.37
N VAL A 150 -10.31 -5.17 5.49
CA VAL A 150 -10.43 -5.62 4.08
C VAL A 150 -9.82 -4.66 3.07
N GLY A 151 -9.37 -3.48 3.52
CA GLY A 151 -8.56 -2.59 2.69
C GLY A 151 -7.15 -3.18 2.44
N SER A 152 -6.42 -2.62 1.48
CA SER A 152 -5.13 -3.20 1.06
C SER A 152 -4.12 -3.33 2.20
N VAL A 153 -3.90 -2.28 2.98
CA VAL A 153 -2.97 -2.31 4.13
C VAL A 153 -3.54 -3.13 5.28
N GLY A 154 -4.84 -2.93 5.60
CA GLY A 154 -5.49 -3.67 6.69
C GLY A 154 -5.47 -5.19 6.49
N ALA A 155 -5.73 -5.67 5.26
CA ALA A 155 -5.69 -7.09 4.95
C ALA A 155 -4.27 -7.69 5.08
N MET A 156 -3.25 -6.93 4.72
CA MET A 156 -1.86 -7.33 4.97
C MET A 156 -1.52 -7.31 6.47
N ALA A 157 -1.96 -6.28 7.19
CA ALA A 157 -1.73 -6.19 8.64
C ALA A 157 -2.39 -7.35 9.41
N VAL A 158 -3.60 -7.77 9.00
CA VAL A 158 -4.26 -8.97 9.55
C VAL A 158 -3.36 -10.19 9.40
N GLN A 159 -2.91 -10.49 8.19
CA GLN A 159 -2.12 -11.67 7.88
C GLN A 159 -0.75 -11.63 8.57
N LEU A 160 -0.05 -10.51 8.51
CA LEU A 160 1.27 -10.34 9.14
C LEU A 160 1.21 -10.42 10.66
N SER A 161 0.15 -9.91 11.29
CA SER A 161 -0.07 -10.06 12.75
C SER A 161 -0.24 -11.53 13.14
N GLN A 162 -0.99 -12.30 12.34
CA GLN A 162 -1.17 -13.74 12.59
C GLN A 162 0.12 -14.53 12.38
N LEU A 163 0.91 -14.22 11.37
CA LEU A 163 2.23 -14.84 11.16
C LEU A 163 3.17 -14.60 12.34
N ARG A 164 2.97 -13.51 13.10
CA ARG A 164 3.67 -13.24 14.37
C ARG A 164 3.04 -13.93 15.59
N GLY A 165 1.93 -14.67 15.40
CA GLY A 165 1.26 -15.43 16.43
C GLY A 165 0.22 -14.65 17.25
N ALA A 166 -0.20 -13.48 16.79
CA ALA A 166 -1.26 -12.71 17.39
C ALA A 166 -2.66 -13.22 17.00
N LYS A 167 -3.63 -13.03 17.89
CA LYS A 167 -5.05 -13.10 17.57
C LYS A 167 -5.47 -11.78 16.93
N VAL A 168 -6.27 -11.82 15.87
CA VAL A 168 -6.68 -10.60 15.15
C VAL A 168 -8.20 -10.44 15.15
N LEU A 169 -8.65 -9.24 15.48
CA LEU A 169 -10.01 -8.76 15.34
C LEU A 169 -10.04 -7.78 14.16
N GLY A 170 -10.77 -8.12 13.09
CA GLY A 170 -10.82 -7.33 11.87
C GLY A 170 -12.15 -6.58 11.74
N VAL A 171 -12.09 -5.25 11.74
CA VAL A 171 -13.29 -4.41 11.58
C VAL A 171 -13.55 -4.13 10.12
N ALA A 172 -14.73 -4.52 9.65
CA ALA A 172 -15.22 -4.30 8.30
C ALA A 172 -16.75 -4.20 8.28
N ARG A 173 -17.32 -3.72 7.18
CA ARG A 173 -18.77 -3.78 6.96
C ARG A 173 -19.24 -5.25 6.94
N PRO A 174 -20.47 -5.56 7.42
CA PRO A 174 -20.99 -6.93 7.45
C PRO A 174 -20.87 -7.68 6.11
N ALA A 175 -21.05 -6.99 4.98
CA ALA A 175 -20.92 -7.57 3.65
C ALA A 175 -19.53 -8.18 3.37
N TRP A 176 -18.49 -7.78 4.12
CA TRP A 176 -17.09 -8.24 3.94
C TRP A 176 -16.60 -9.15 5.06
N HIS A 177 -17.49 -9.59 5.96
CA HIS A 177 -17.10 -10.46 7.09
C HIS A 177 -16.53 -11.81 6.65
N GLU A 178 -17.02 -12.39 5.54
CA GLU A 178 -16.45 -13.62 4.97
C GLU A 178 -15.00 -13.40 4.50
N GLN A 179 -14.70 -12.23 3.93
CA GLN A 179 -13.33 -11.91 3.55
C GLN A 179 -12.43 -11.77 4.79
N VAL A 180 -12.92 -11.15 5.87
CA VAL A 180 -12.17 -11.07 7.15
C VAL A 180 -11.89 -12.47 7.71
N ARG A 181 -12.88 -13.37 7.68
CA ARG A 181 -12.69 -14.79 8.11
C ARG A 181 -11.70 -15.53 7.22
N ALA A 182 -11.77 -15.31 5.91
CA ALA A 182 -10.83 -15.91 4.96
C ALA A 182 -9.38 -15.46 5.20
N LEU A 183 -9.18 -14.26 5.72
CA LEU A 183 -7.88 -13.77 6.19
C LEU A 183 -7.49 -14.36 7.57
N GLY A 184 -8.35 -15.18 8.21
CA GLY A 184 -8.12 -15.79 9.50
C GLY A 184 -8.47 -14.93 10.72
N ALA A 185 -9.04 -13.73 10.54
CA ALA A 185 -9.41 -12.84 11.63
C ALA A 185 -10.88 -13.02 12.08
N ILE A 186 -11.18 -12.60 13.29
CA ILE A 186 -12.53 -12.52 13.81
C ILE A 186 -13.19 -11.25 13.29
N PRO A 187 -14.27 -11.32 12.50
CA PRO A 187 -14.90 -10.14 11.94
C PRO A 187 -15.71 -9.38 12.97
N LEU A 188 -15.59 -8.07 12.94
CA LEU A 188 -16.37 -7.12 13.74
C LEU A 188 -16.98 -6.04 12.83
N ALA A 189 -18.11 -5.50 13.25
CA ALA A 189 -18.71 -4.30 12.66
C ALA A 189 -18.92 -3.25 13.75
N TYR A 190 -18.84 -1.98 13.37
CA TYR A 190 -19.19 -0.88 14.27
C TYR A 190 -20.66 -0.96 14.70
N SER A 191 -20.91 -0.59 15.94
CA SER A 191 -22.22 -0.48 16.56
C SER A 191 -22.14 0.51 17.73
N GLU A 192 -23.25 0.93 18.26
CA GLU A 192 -23.29 1.85 19.43
C GLU A 192 -22.59 1.24 20.64
N ASP A 193 -22.67 -0.08 20.83
CA ASP A 193 -22.06 -0.86 21.90
C ASP A 193 -20.67 -1.45 21.50
N PHE A 194 -19.99 -0.88 20.50
CA PHE A 194 -18.77 -1.45 19.94
C PHE A 194 -17.68 -1.69 20.98
N VAL A 195 -17.39 -0.71 21.85
CA VAL A 195 -16.36 -0.81 22.89
C VAL A 195 -16.70 -1.92 23.89
N GLU A 196 -17.95 -1.98 24.35
CA GLU A 196 -18.42 -2.98 25.32
C GLU A 196 -18.28 -4.40 24.75
N ARG A 197 -18.59 -4.60 23.47
CA ARG A 197 -18.48 -5.89 22.77
C ARG A 197 -17.03 -6.30 22.53
N VAL A 198 -16.14 -5.36 22.30
CA VAL A 198 -14.73 -5.64 21.98
C VAL A 198 -13.88 -5.77 23.25
N ALA A 199 -14.18 -5.05 24.32
CA ALA A 199 -13.42 -5.06 25.57
C ALA A 199 -13.13 -6.48 26.14
N PRO A 200 -14.07 -7.46 26.12
CA PRO A 200 -13.80 -8.81 26.61
C PRO A 200 -12.73 -9.57 25.83
N HIS A 201 -12.40 -9.14 24.62
CA HIS A 201 -11.33 -9.77 23.82
C HIS A 201 -9.93 -9.40 24.33
N GLY A 202 -9.79 -8.39 25.17
CA GLY A 202 -8.50 -7.97 25.73
C GLY A 202 -7.54 -7.43 24.68
N VAL A 203 -7.97 -6.42 23.90
CA VAL A 203 -7.14 -5.80 22.86
C VAL A 203 -5.87 -5.21 23.46
N THR A 204 -4.72 -5.60 22.92
CA THR A 204 -3.39 -5.16 23.39
C THR A 204 -2.70 -4.21 22.41
N ALA A 205 -3.07 -4.24 21.14
CA ALA A 205 -2.52 -3.37 20.10
C ALA A 205 -3.56 -3.09 19.03
N ALA A 206 -3.40 -2.01 18.27
CA ALA A 206 -4.32 -1.66 17.20
C ALA A 206 -3.65 -0.97 16.02
N ILE A 207 -4.18 -1.24 14.82
CA ILE A 207 -3.82 -0.56 13.58
C ILE A 207 -5.08 0.11 13.04
N ASP A 208 -5.04 1.43 12.97
CA ASP A 208 -6.13 2.25 12.48
C ASP A 208 -5.91 2.69 11.05
N GLY A 209 -6.73 2.18 10.12
CA GLY A 209 -6.77 2.59 8.71
C GLY A 209 -8.04 3.37 8.34
N VAL A 210 -8.76 3.94 9.32
CA VAL A 210 -10.06 4.58 9.13
C VAL A 210 -10.13 5.99 9.71
N GLY A 211 -9.59 6.19 10.94
CA GLY A 211 -9.65 7.45 11.66
C GLY A 211 -11.02 7.77 12.29
N GLY A 212 -11.18 9.00 12.77
CA GLY A 212 -12.41 9.48 13.38
C GLY A 212 -12.88 8.59 14.55
N ALA A 213 -14.15 8.21 14.56
CA ALA A 213 -14.72 7.38 15.63
C ALA A 213 -14.00 6.04 15.84
N ALA A 214 -13.39 5.47 14.78
CA ALA A 214 -12.62 4.24 14.89
C ALA A 214 -11.39 4.40 15.79
N LEU A 215 -10.70 5.53 15.66
CA LEU A 215 -9.57 5.86 16.52
C LEU A 215 -10.04 6.11 17.97
N GLU A 216 -11.15 6.81 18.17
CA GLU A 216 -11.69 7.04 19.52
C GLU A 216 -12.00 5.71 20.24
N TYR A 217 -12.67 4.76 19.58
CA TYR A 217 -12.88 3.41 20.13
C TYR A 217 -11.57 2.71 20.47
N THR A 218 -10.56 2.86 19.63
CA THR A 218 -9.23 2.30 19.87
C THR A 218 -8.59 2.87 21.12
N LEU A 219 -8.70 4.20 21.31
CA LEU A 219 -8.15 4.90 22.47
C LEU A 219 -8.81 4.47 23.79
N GLU A 220 -10.06 4.03 23.77
CA GLU A 220 -10.74 3.46 24.95
C GLU A 220 -10.29 2.02 25.24
N LEU A 221 -10.07 1.22 24.18
CA LEU A 221 -9.76 -0.21 24.28
C LEU A 221 -8.29 -0.50 24.60
N VAL A 222 -7.36 0.26 24.02
CA VAL A 222 -5.91 0.04 24.15
C VAL A 222 -5.31 1.09 25.09
N LYS A 223 -4.87 0.67 26.26
CA LYS A 223 -4.34 1.58 27.30
C LYS A 223 -2.94 2.09 26.98
N ASP A 224 -2.08 1.24 26.44
CA ASP A 224 -0.73 1.61 26.04
C ASP A 224 -0.76 2.26 24.65
N ARG A 225 -0.63 3.58 24.62
CA ARG A 225 -0.67 4.39 23.39
C ARG A 225 0.44 4.03 22.40
N SER A 226 1.58 3.56 22.90
CA SER A 226 2.69 3.13 22.05
C SER A 226 2.37 1.87 21.21
N ARG A 227 1.28 1.17 21.56
CA ARG A 227 0.76 -0.02 20.87
C ARG A 227 -0.37 0.30 19.90
N ILE A 228 -0.65 1.57 19.62
CA ILE A 228 -1.61 2.05 18.64
C ILE A 228 -0.86 2.72 17.50
N LEU A 229 -1.18 2.34 16.26
CA LEU A 229 -0.67 3.01 15.08
C LEU A 229 -1.84 3.45 14.20
N THR A 230 -1.79 4.70 13.73
CA THR A 230 -2.73 5.21 12.72
C THR A 230 -2.05 5.40 11.36
N LEU A 231 -2.82 5.13 10.31
CA LEU A 231 -2.43 5.36 8.90
C LEU A 231 -3.04 6.64 8.34
N VAL A 232 -3.91 7.31 9.11
CA VAL A 232 -4.75 8.39 8.59
C VAL A 232 -4.78 9.66 9.47
N GLU A 233 -4.69 9.55 10.79
CA GLU A 233 -4.76 10.66 11.74
C GLU A 233 -3.36 11.24 12.08
N HIS A 234 -2.61 11.60 11.03
CA HIS A 234 -1.20 11.99 11.16
C HIS A 234 -0.99 13.18 12.08
N ASP A 235 -1.86 14.21 11.97
CA ASP A 235 -1.73 15.46 12.73
C ASP A 235 -2.03 15.30 14.22
N ARG A 236 -2.75 14.22 14.61
CA ARG A 236 -3.13 13.94 15.99
C ARG A 236 -2.19 12.96 16.69
N ALA A 237 -1.31 12.31 15.95
CA ALA A 237 -0.54 11.19 16.47
C ALA A 237 0.35 11.57 17.66
N ASP A 238 1.06 12.68 17.56
CA ASP A 238 1.95 13.18 18.63
C ASP A 238 1.17 13.58 19.89
N GLU A 239 0.06 14.30 19.72
CA GLU A 239 -0.80 14.72 20.83
C GLU A 239 -1.37 13.50 21.58
N LEU A 240 -1.77 12.47 20.86
CA LEU A 240 -2.35 11.24 21.40
C LEU A 240 -1.30 10.25 21.90
N GLY A 241 -0.02 10.48 21.63
CA GLY A 241 1.07 9.57 21.99
C GLY A 241 1.04 8.24 21.23
N ILE A 242 0.40 8.20 20.07
CA ILE A 242 0.27 7.01 19.22
C ILE A 242 1.33 7.01 18.10
N ARG A 243 1.46 5.90 17.39
CA ARG A 243 2.50 5.71 16.39
C ARG A 243 2.00 6.01 14.99
N LEU A 244 2.96 6.41 14.14
CA LEU A 244 2.84 6.47 12.68
C LEU A 244 3.75 5.43 12.04
N THR A 245 3.52 5.10 10.78
CA THR A 245 4.48 4.28 10.02
C THR A 245 5.77 5.06 9.79
N ALA A 246 6.89 4.42 10.10
CA ALA A 246 8.20 4.93 9.72
C ALA A 246 8.40 4.88 8.19
N SER A 247 9.25 5.76 7.66
CA SER A 247 9.68 5.70 6.26
C SER A 247 10.83 4.67 6.13
N ASP A 248 10.50 3.39 6.23
CA ASP A 248 11.45 2.28 6.33
C ASP A 248 11.19 1.19 5.27
N ARG A 249 10.82 1.61 4.06
CA ARG A 249 10.73 0.70 2.92
C ARG A 249 12.13 0.30 2.47
N SER A 250 12.30 -1.00 2.15
CA SER A 250 13.58 -1.52 1.64
C SER A 250 13.37 -2.73 0.72
N ALA A 251 14.33 -2.96 -0.18
CA ALA A 251 14.32 -4.15 -1.03
C ALA A 251 14.36 -5.44 -0.19
N ALA A 252 15.12 -5.47 0.90
CA ALA A 252 15.20 -6.64 1.78
C ALA A 252 13.83 -6.98 2.42
N ARG A 253 13.10 -5.96 2.91
CA ARG A 253 11.74 -6.13 3.42
C ARG A 253 10.80 -6.61 2.32
N LEU A 254 10.86 -5.98 1.14
CA LEU A 254 10.03 -6.34 0.00
C LEU A 254 10.30 -7.77 -0.48
N ALA A 255 11.55 -8.18 -0.61
CA ALA A 255 11.94 -9.53 -0.99
C ALA A 255 11.40 -10.60 -0.01
N ARG A 256 11.49 -10.32 1.29
CA ARG A 256 10.92 -11.21 2.33
C ARG A 256 9.40 -11.34 2.18
N LEU A 257 8.69 -10.22 1.97
CA LEU A 257 7.23 -10.22 1.82
C LEU A 257 6.78 -10.89 0.52
N ALA A 258 7.49 -10.66 -0.59
CA ALA A 258 7.27 -11.37 -1.85
C ALA A 258 7.53 -12.89 -1.70
N GLY A 259 8.52 -13.27 -0.90
CA GLY A 259 8.77 -14.66 -0.55
C GLY A 259 7.66 -15.31 0.27
N LEU A 260 7.00 -14.56 1.17
CA LEU A 260 5.81 -15.05 1.88
C LEU A 260 4.61 -15.24 0.94
N TYR A 261 4.44 -14.33 -0.02
CA TYR A 261 3.42 -14.49 -1.07
C TYR A 261 3.67 -15.75 -1.91
N ALA A 262 4.91 -15.97 -2.37
CA ALA A 262 5.30 -17.14 -3.15
C ALA A 262 5.03 -18.47 -2.44
N LYS A 263 5.09 -18.48 -1.10
CA LYS A 263 4.76 -19.64 -0.25
C LYS A 263 3.26 -19.80 0.02
N GLY A 264 2.44 -18.86 -0.45
CA GLY A 264 1.01 -18.82 -0.12
C GLY A 264 0.68 -18.41 1.31
N GLU A 265 1.67 -17.86 2.06
CA GLU A 265 1.50 -17.37 3.42
C GLU A 265 0.90 -15.95 3.46
N LEU A 266 1.00 -15.21 2.36
CA LEU A 266 0.32 -13.94 2.14
C LEU A 266 -0.52 -13.99 0.87
N THR A 267 -1.67 -13.34 0.92
CA THR A 267 -2.53 -13.09 -0.23
C THR A 267 -2.78 -11.61 -0.41
N HIS A 268 -2.97 -11.17 -1.65
CA HIS A 268 -3.31 -9.78 -1.94
C HIS A 268 -4.46 -9.69 -2.93
N ARG A 269 -5.57 -9.11 -2.49
CA ARG A 269 -6.78 -9.01 -3.30
C ARG A 269 -6.74 -7.77 -4.17
N ILE A 270 -6.85 -7.96 -5.48
CA ILE A 270 -7.17 -6.90 -6.43
C ILE A 270 -8.69 -6.82 -6.55
N MET A 271 -9.29 -5.67 -6.25
CA MET A 271 -10.73 -5.45 -6.36
C MET A 271 -11.15 -4.95 -7.74
N ALA A 272 -10.27 -4.25 -8.42
CA ALA A 272 -10.49 -3.73 -9.77
C ALA A 272 -9.17 -3.47 -10.48
N THR A 273 -9.19 -3.61 -11.80
CA THR A 273 -8.08 -3.25 -12.70
C THR A 273 -8.57 -2.25 -13.74
N PHE A 274 -7.72 -1.30 -14.08
CA PHE A 274 -7.96 -0.30 -15.12
C PHE A 274 -6.73 -0.18 -16.01
N PRO A 275 -6.86 0.09 -17.31
CA PRO A 275 -5.74 0.59 -18.09
C PRO A 275 -5.15 1.85 -17.45
N PHE A 276 -3.82 2.03 -17.44
CA PHE A 276 -3.22 3.21 -16.81
C PHE A 276 -3.70 4.54 -17.44
N THR A 277 -4.12 4.49 -18.69
CA THR A 277 -4.75 5.62 -19.38
C THR A 277 -6.09 6.02 -18.79
N GLU A 278 -6.70 5.15 -17.98
CA GLU A 278 -7.96 5.40 -17.25
C GLU A 278 -7.72 5.65 -15.75
N ALA A 279 -6.52 6.07 -15.37
CA ALA A 279 -6.18 6.34 -13.95
C ALA A 279 -7.13 7.34 -13.28
N ALA A 280 -7.68 8.30 -14.02
CA ALA A 280 -8.69 9.22 -13.50
C ALA A 280 -9.96 8.50 -13.04
N GLU A 281 -10.45 7.50 -13.79
CA GLU A 281 -11.61 6.69 -13.41
C GLU A 281 -11.31 5.75 -12.25
N ALA A 282 -10.12 5.15 -12.25
CA ALA A 282 -9.62 4.36 -11.14
C ALA A 282 -9.58 5.18 -9.84
N MET A 283 -9.13 6.44 -9.88
CA MET A 283 -9.14 7.34 -8.73
C MET A 283 -10.55 7.71 -8.28
N ARG A 284 -11.49 7.98 -9.20
CA ARG A 284 -12.91 8.22 -8.83
C ARG A 284 -13.50 7.00 -8.14
N THR A 285 -13.21 5.80 -8.65
CA THR A 285 -13.63 4.54 -8.03
C THR A 285 -13.07 4.39 -6.61
N TYR A 286 -11.78 4.75 -6.41
CA TYR A 286 -11.17 4.76 -5.09
C TYR A 286 -11.87 5.77 -4.14
N GLN A 287 -12.08 7.00 -4.59
CA GLN A 287 -12.71 8.08 -3.81
C GLN A 287 -14.20 7.83 -3.50
N ALA A 288 -14.90 7.07 -4.33
CA ALA A 288 -16.28 6.65 -4.05
C ALA A 288 -16.37 5.73 -2.80
N GLY A 289 -15.24 5.24 -2.31
CA GLY A 289 -15.16 4.40 -1.12
C GLY A 289 -15.53 2.95 -1.39
N ASN A 290 -15.96 2.25 -0.35
CA ASN A 290 -16.27 0.81 -0.41
C ASN A 290 -15.06 -0.04 -0.84
N ILE A 291 -13.87 0.37 -0.43
CA ILE A 291 -12.62 -0.30 -0.76
C ILE A 291 -12.48 -1.61 0.05
N HIS A 292 -12.33 -2.72 -0.68
CA HIS A 292 -12.22 -4.07 -0.11
C HIS A 292 -11.14 -4.89 -0.81
N GLY A 293 -10.05 -4.26 -1.10
CA GLY A 293 -8.89 -4.76 -1.82
C GLY A 293 -8.08 -3.60 -2.37
N LYS A 294 -7.32 -3.85 -3.41
CA LYS A 294 -6.46 -2.88 -4.09
C LYS A 294 -6.96 -2.61 -5.50
N ILE A 295 -6.73 -1.42 -6.01
CA ILE A 295 -6.92 -1.08 -7.42
C ILE A 295 -5.55 -1.13 -8.10
N ALA A 296 -5.47 -1.80 -9.24
CA ALA A 296 -4.28 -1.87 -10.08
C ALA A 296 -4.51 -1.16 -11.42
N LEU A 297 -3.49 -0.47 -11.89
CA LEU A 297 -3.39 0.07 -13.24
C LEU A 297 -2.53 -0.88 -14.07
N THR A 298 -2.98 -1.26 -15.25
CA THR A 298 -2.26 -2.17 -16.15
C THR A 298 -1.73 -1.43 -17.38
N MET A 299 -0.56 -1.85 -17.84
CA MET A 299 0.09 -1.40 -19.07
C MET A 299 0.15 -2.60 -20.02
N ASP A 300 -0.17 -2.37 -21.29
CA ASP A 300 -0.15 -3.39 -22.35
C ASP A 300 1.27 -3.88 -22.67
#